data_185527f2d4c1e1babcbddcbdb2b27901
#
_entry.id   185527f2d4c1e1babcbddcbdb2b27901
#
_cell.length_a   1.000
_cell.length_b   1.000
_cell.length_c   1.000
_cell.angle_alpha   90.00
_cell.angle_beta   90.00
_cell.angle_gamma   90.00
#
_symmetry.space_group_name_H-M   'P 1'
#
loop_
_entity.id
_entity.type
_entity.pdbx_description
1 polymer ?
#
loop_
_entity_poly.entity_id
_entity_poly.type
_entity_poly.pdbx_seq_one_letter_code
_entity_poly.pdbx_strand_id
1 'polypeptide(L)'
;MKGILEILNEYEGGRLLFLLYLLCLAYLAKNEKDRSRRILLVFLPLLCLAAFLLPPVYWIYGKIDGVRTYYRLLWILPMALTIAYSGVKIFAANLRTGLAVICALVVLSGQFVYSNENILKAENRLHLPQMVLDISDFLMNETGGEETMAAMPVGLVQFVRQYNVKILMPYGREMQMGSYYNEVYEAMEGTDPVNASKLCEALDRYDCEFLVIEAAKKVDGSLEKEGLTYLADVDGYSIWYCPYAQEFRDAAAQYMD
;
A
#
# COMPACT_ATOMS: atom_id res chain seq x y z
N MET A 1 16.30 -10.34 18.97
CA MET A 1 16.40 -11.53 18.07
C MET A 1 15.04 -12.12 17.70
N LYS A 2 14.05 -12.22 18.64
CA LYS A 2 12.70 -12.73 18.27
C LYS A 2 12.09 -11.97 17.08
N GLY A 3 12.01 -10.64 17.12
CA GLY A 3 11.41 -9.86 16.03
C GLY A 3 12.08 -10.02 14.65
N ILE A 4 13.40 -10.20 14.57
CA ILE A 4 14.11 -10.42 13.30
C ILE A 4 13.72 -11.77 12.68
N LEU A 5 13.63 -12.82 13.51
CA LEU A 5 13.23 -14.15 13.04
C LEU A 5 11.75 -14.23 12.67
N GLU A 6 10.90 -13.49 13.38
CA GLU A 6 9.47 -13.36 13.04
C GLU A 6 9.31 -12.69 11.67
N ILE A 7 10.01 -11.57 11.42
CA ILE A 7 10.00 -10.89 10.12
C ILE A 7 10.53 -11.81 8.99
N LEU A 8 11.57 -12.60 9.25
CA LEU A 8 12.07 -13.55 8.28
C LEU A 8 11.04 -14.63 7.97
N ASN A 9 10.40 -15.18 9.00
CA ASN A 9 9.37 -16.22 8.85
C ASN A 9 8.12 -15.68 8.11
N GLU A 10 7.70 -14.45 8.39
CA GLU A 10 6.64 -13.78 7.65
C GLU A 10 7.03 -13.57 6.18
N TYR A 11 8.27 -13.16 5.91
CA TYR A 11 8.78 -12.99 4.55
C TYR A 11 8.83 -14.30 3.76
N GLU A 12 9.24 -15.40 4.39
CA GLU A 12 9.23 -16.74 3.79
C GLU A 12 7.81 -17.28 3.55
N GLY A 13 6.85 -16.88 4.37
CA GLY A 13 5.48 -17.38 4.34
C GLY A 13 5.37 -18.90 4.57
N GLY A 14 6.34 -19.49 5.28
CA GLY A 14 6.42 -20.92 5.54
C GLY A 14 6.70 -21.78 4.29
N ARG A 15 7.37 -21.22 3.25
CA ARG A 15 7.66 -21.87 1.98
C ARG A 15 9.14 -22.20 1.81
N LEU A 16 9.45 -23.02 0.81
CA LEU A 16 10.80 -23.55 0.60
C LEU A 16 11.65 -22.71 -0.36
N LEU A 17 11.13 -21.62 -0.91
CA LEU A 17 11.84 -20.82 -1.92
C LEU A 17 13.13 -20.20 -1.36
N PHE A 18 13.07 -19.70 -0.12
CA PHE A 18 14.25 -19.16 0.54
C PHE A 18 15.30 -20.23 0.84
N LEU A 19 14.87 -21.44 1.25
CA LEU A 19 15.75 -22.58 1.41
C LEU A 19 16.40 -22.96 0.08
N LEU A 20 15.64 -23.03 -1.02
CA LEU A 20 16.18 -23.27 -2.37
C LEU A 20 17.26 -22.23 -2.72
N TYR A 21 17.00 -20.97 -2.43
CA TYR A 21 17.97 -19.90 -2.62
C TYR A 21 19.25 -20.13 -1.81
N LEU A 22 19.15 -20.48 -0.52
CA LEU A 22 20.31 -20.76 0.34
C LEU A 22 21.13 -21.96 -0.19
N LEU A 23 20.49 -23.01 -0.68
CA LEU A 23 21.15 -24.15 -1.30
C LEU A 23 21.90 -23.74 -2.57
N CYS A 24 21.29 -22.92 -3.43
CA CYS A 24 21.93 -22.37 -4.61
C CYS A 24 23.13 -21.48 -4.24
N LEU A 25 23.01 -20.69 -3.18
CA LEU A 25 24.07 -19.83 -2.66
C LEU A 25 25.27 -20.67 -2.18
N ALA A 26 25.01 -21.74 -1.41
CA ALA A 26 26.02 -22.68 -0.95
C ALA A 26 26.69 -23.40 -2.13
N TYR A 27 25.95 -23.81 -3.16
CA TYR A 27 26.48 -24.39 -4.38
C TYR A 27 27.41 -23.42 -5.10
N LEU A 28 27.02 -22.16 -5.31
CA LEU A 28 27.85 -21.15 -5.96
C LEU A 28 29.09 -20.81 -5.14
N ALA A 29 28.97 -20.72 -3.81
CA ALA A 29 30.11 -20.48 -2.92
C ALA A 29 31.24 -21.52 -3.13
N LYS A 30 30.87 -22.78 -3.40
CA LYS A 30 31.81 -23.87 -3.64
C LYS A 30 32.31 -23.92 -5.07
N ASN A 31 31.46 -23.70 -6.08
CA ASN A 31 31.70 -24.03 -7.47
C ASN A 31 31.95 -22.82 -8.38
N GLU A 32 31.67 -21.58 -7.94
CA GLU A 32 31.95 -20.39 -8.74
C GLU A 32 33.42 -19.99 -8.65
N LYS A 33 34.10 -19.95 -9.80
CA LYS A 33 35.52 -19.61 -9.91
C LYS A 33 35.75 -18.16 -10.34
N ASP A 34 34.80 -17.59 -11.06
CA ASP A 34 34.86 -16.18 -11.48
C ASP A 34 34.71 -15.24 -10.28
N ARG A 35 35.71 -14.37 -10.10
CA ARG A 35 35.77 -13.46 -8.94
C ARG A 35 34.60 -12.49 -8.90
N SER A 36 34.26 -11.91 -10.03
CA SER A 36 33.19 -10.90 -10.10
C SER A 36 31.82 -11.49 -9.79
N ARG A 37 31.54 -12.67 -10.39
CA ARG A 37 30.27 -13.39 -10.14
C ARG A 37 30.21 -13.90 -8.69
N ARG A 38 31.32 -14.36 -8.15
CA ARG A 38 31.39 -14.80 -6.75
C ARG A 38 31.14 -13.66 -5.77
N ILE A 39 31.67 -12.46 -6.05
CA ILE A 39 31.38 -11.27 -5.24
C ILE A 39 29.89 -10.93 -5.32
N LEU A 40 29.32 -10.85 -6.54
CA LEU A 40 27.96 -10.38 -6.76
C LEU A 40 26.89 -11.39 -6.27
N LEU A 41 27.08 -12.69 -6.55
CA LEU A 41 26.06 -13.71 -6.31
C LEU A 41 26.26 -14.51 -5.02
N VAL A 42 27.41 -14.34 -4.33
CA VAL A 42 27.70 -15.06 -3.08
C VAL A 42 28.06 -14.10 -1.95
N PHE A 43 29.14 -13.34 -2.08
CA PHE A 43 29.62 -12.52 -0.96
C PHE A 43 28.69 -11.39 -0.60
N LEU A 44 28.18 -10.64 -1.57
CA LEU A 44 27.25 -9.54 -1.33
C LEU A 44 25.92 -10.02 -0.70
N PRO A 45 25.25 -11.05 -1.23
CA PRO A 45 24.08 -11.64 -0.58
C PRO A 45 24.33 -12.16 0.83
N LEU A 46 25.45 -12.84 1.07
CA LEU A 46 25.81 -13.31 2.41
C LEU A 46 26.05 -12.15 3.37
N LEU A 47 26.69 -11.07 2.90
CA LEU A 47 26.88 -9.86 3.69
C LEU A 47 25.53 -9.20 4.04
N CYS A 48 24.61 -9.10 3.06
CA CYS A 48 23.26 -8.58 3.30
C CYS A 48 22.47 -9.43 4.30
N LEU A 49 22.54 -10.77 4.19
CA LEU A 49 21.91 -11.67 5.15
C LEU A 49 22.53 -11.56 6.54
N ALA A 50 23.86 -11.49 6.62
CA ALA A 50 24.54 -11.28 7.88
C ALA A 50 24.13 -9.93 8.52
N ALA A 51 24.11 -8.86 7.73
CA ALA A 51 23.67 -7.55 8.21
C ALA A 51 22.20 -7.59 8.69
N PHE A 52 21.30 -8.24 7.94
CA PHE A 52 19.90 -8.42 8.32
C PHE A 52 19.75 -9.13 9.69
N LEU A 53 20.58 -10.10 9.99
CA LEU A 53 20.53 -10.85 11.24
C LEU A 53 21.16 -10.10 12.45
N LEU A 54 21.85 -8.97 12.22
CA LEU A 54 22.52 -8.22 13.28
C LEU A 54 21.53 -7.31 14.03
N PRO A 55 21.38 -7.46 15.37
CA PRO A 55 20.50 -6.61 16.17
C PRO A 55 20.78 -5.11 16.08
N PRO A 56 22.04 -4.64 15.98
CA PRO A 56 22.31 -3.21 15.78
C PRO A 56 21.73 -2.65 14.48
N VAL A 57 21.77 -3.43 13.38
CA VAL A 57 21.19 -3.01 12.09
C VAL A 57 19.67 -2.89 12.20
N TYR A 58 19.03 -3.87 12.82
CA TYR A 58 17.59 -3.84 13.11
C TYR A 58 17.19 -2.60 13.93
N TRP A 59 17.94 -2.28 14.96
CA TRP A 59 17.66 -1.12 15.81
C TRP A 59 17.86 0.21 15.09
N ILE A 60 18.95 0.36 14.31
CA ILE A 60 19.22 1.57 13.52
C ILE A 60 18.15 1.76 12.44
N TYR A 61 17.84 0.70 11.71
CA TYR A 61 16.81 0.74 10.66
C TYR A 61 15.44 1.11 11.22
N GLY A 62 15.07 0.53 12.37
CA GLY A 62 13.80 0.82 13.04
C GLY A 62 13.62 2.29 13.42
N LYS A 63 14.75 3.05 13.62
CA LYS A 63 14.71 4.49 13.84
C LYS A 63 14.58 5.33 12.58
N ILE A 64 15.00 4.79 11.43
CA ILE A 64 15.03 5.51 10.15
C ILE A 64 13.72 5.31 9.38
N ASP A 65 13.28 4.06 9.20
CA ASP A 65 12.16 3.70 8.32
C ASP A 65 11.06 2.86 9.04
N GLY A 66 11.24 2.62 10.34
CA GLY A 66 10.34 1.83 11.15
C GLY A 66 10.57 0.31 11.04
N VAL A 67 10.26 -0.39 12.13
CA VAL A 67 10.48 -1.83 12.26
C VAL A 67 9.64 -2.66 11.27
N ARG A 68 8.43 -2.17 10.93
CA ARG A 68 7.51 -2.87 10.04
C ARG A 68 8.02 -3.03 8.60
N THR A 69 8.93 -2.17 8.16
CA THR A 69 9.50 -2.17 6.81
C THR A 69 10.85 -2.89 6.72
N TYR A 70 11.34 -3.46 7.82
CA TYR A 70 12.67 -4.09 7.90
C TYR A 70 12.87 -5.24 6.90
N TYR A 71 11.81 -5.96 6.54
CA TYR A 71 11.83 -7.02 5.52
C TYR A 71 12.30 -6.52 4.14
N ARG A 72 12.23 -5.20 3.86
CA ARG A 72 12.69 -4.62 2.59
C ARG A 72 14.18 -4.83 2.33
N LEU A 73 14.98 -5.03 3.37
CA LEU A 73 16.38 -5.39 3.21
C LEU A 73 16.57 -6.74 2.49
N LEU A 74 15.61 -7.65 2.60
CA LEU A 74 15.63 -8.93 1.89
C LEU A 74 15.34 -8.77 0.39
N TRP A 75 14.73 -7.67 -0.05
CA TRP A 75 14.50 -7.39 -1.48
C TRP A 75 15.79 -7.12 -2.26
N ILE A 76 16.88 -6.76 -1.56
CA ILE A 76 18.21 -6.55 -2.16
C ILE A 76 18.82 -7.89 -2.61
N LEU A 77 18.34 -9.01 -2.06
CA LEU A 77 18.88 -10.33 -2.39
C LEU A 77 18.49 -10.73 -3.82
N PRO A 78 19.47 -11.06 -4.69
CA PRO A 78 19.20 -11.43 -6.07
C PRO A 78 18.73 -12.89 -6.18
N MET A 79 17.65 -13.26 -5.47
CA MET A 79 17.22 -14.67 -5.33
C MET A 79 16.95 -15.33 -6.68
N ALA A 80 16.14 -14.70 -7.53
CA ALA A 80 15.78 -15.24 -8.84
C ALA A 80 17.04 -15.47 -9.73
N LEU A 81 17.94 -14.48 -9.76
CA LEU A 81 19.17 -14.54 -10.53
C LEU A 81 20.11 -15.65 -10.02
N THR A 82 20.25 -15.77 -8.70
CA THR A 82 21.08 -16.80 -8.06
C THR A 82 20.55 -18.20 -8.35
N ILE A 83 19.24 -18.43 -8.25
CA ILE A 83 18.60 -19.72 -8.54
C ILE A 83 18.76 -20.05 -10.03
N ALA A 84 18.44 -19.13 -10.94
CA ALA A 84 18.55 -19.33 -12.37
C ALA A 84 20.00 -19.64 -12.80
N TYR A 85 20.96 -18.85 -12.32
CA TYR A 85 22.38 -19.05 -12.65
C TYR A 85 22.93 -20.38 -12.10
N SER A 86 22.54 -20.76 -10.88
CA SER A 86 22.88 -22.07 -10.31
C SER A 86 22.35 -23.22 -11.17
N GLY A 87 21.08 -23.09 -11.62
CA GLY A 87 20.45 -24.05 -12.51
C GLY A 87 21.19 -24.22 -13.83
N VAL A 88 21.53 -23.12 -14.52
CA VAL A 88 22.33 -23.15 -15.75
C VAL A 88 23.68 -23.83 -15.51
N LYS A 89 24.31 -23.56 -14.39
CA LYS A 89 25.63 -24.12 -14.07
C LYS A 89 25.59 -25.61 -13.72
N ILE A 90 24.57 -26.03 -12.95
CA ILE A 90 24.38 -27.47 -12.59
C ILE A 90 24.05 -28.29 -13.83
N PHE A 91 23.20 -27.78 -14.71
CA PHE A 91 22.70 -28.49 -15.88
C PHE A 91 23.36 -28.04 -17.19
N ALA A 92 24.62 -27.61 -17.13
CA ALA A 92 25.35 -27.13 -18.31
C ALA A 92 25.36 -28.10 -19.49
N ALA A 93 25.35 -29.42 -19.24
CA ALA A 93 25.32 -30.46 -20.27
C ALA A 93 23.92 -30.59 -20.94
N ASN A 94 22.84 -30.28 -20.26
CA ASN A 94 21.47 -30.35 -20.79
C ASN A 94 20.58 -29.24 -20.22
N LEU A 95 20.64 -28.08 -20.86
CA LEU A 95 19.90 -26.88 -20.41
C LEU A 95 18.39 -27.04 -20.47
N ARG A 96 17.86 -27.87 -21.38
CA ARG A 96 16.38 -28.09 -21.46
C ARG A 96 15.88 -28.82 -20.22
N THR A 97 16.58 -29.90 -19.83
CA THR A 97 16.27 -30.62 -18.58
C THR A 97 16.48 -29.72 -17.38
N GLY A 98 17.56 -28.93 -17.37
CA GLY A 98 17.83 -27.98 -16.29
C GLY A 98 16.73 -26.93 -16.11
N LEU A 99 16.26 -26.36 -17.20
CA LEU A 99 15.15 -25.41 -17.18
C LEU A 99 13.88 -26.06 -16.59
N ALA A 100 13.51 -27.25 -17.06
CA ALA A 100 12.34 -27.96 -16.56
C ALA A 100 12.43 -28.24 -15.04
N VAL A 101 13.60 -28.73 -14.57
CA VAL A 101 13.83 -29.04 -13.16
C VAL A 101 13.78 -27.77 -12.30
N ILE A 102 14.46 -26.70 -12.71
CA ILE A 102 14.45 -25.44 -11.94
C ILE A 102 13.05 -24.82 -11.91
N CYS A 103 12.34 -24.80 -13.03
CA CYS A 103 10.95 -24.33 -13.04
C CYS A 103 10.06 -25.16 -12.11
N ALA A 104 10.18 -26.48 -12.13
CA ALA A 104 9.43 -27.35 -11.23
C ALA A 104 9.78 -27.08 -9.76
N LEU A 105 11.07 -26.94 -9.42
CA LEU A 105 11.49 -26.61 -8.05
C LEU A 105 10.98 -25.26 -7.58
N VAL A 106 11.00 -24.23 -8.44
CA VAL A 106 10.46 -22.90 -8.10
C VAL A 106 8.95 -22.98 -7.86
N VAL A 107 8.20 -23.65 -8.74
CA VAL A 107 6.75 -23.83 -8.59
C VAL A 107 6.41 -24.61 -7.33
N LEU A 108 7.12 -25.70 -7.04
CA LEU A 108 6.87 -26.51 -5.84
C LEU A 108 7.31 -25.81 -4.55
N SER A 109 8.32 -24.95 -4.61
CA SER A 109 8.83 -24.18 -3.45
C SER A 109 8.05 -22.92 -3.17
N GLY A 110 7.30 -22.42 -4.15
CA GLY A 110 6.54 -21.19 -4.07
C GLY A 110 5.11 -21.36 -3.57
N GLN A 111 4.35 -20.32 -3.74
CA GLN A 111 2.91 -20.29 -3.48
C GLN A 111 2.19 -19.70 -4.70
N PHE A 112 1.01 -20.23 -4.97
CA PHE A 112 0.16 -19.61 -5.98
C PHE A 112 -0.30 -18.24 -5.45
N VAL A 113 -0.05 -17.19 -6.22
CA VAL A 113 -0.24 -15.80 -5.78
C VAL A 113 -1.67 -15.58 -5.27
N TYR A 114 -2.68 -16.06 -6.02
CA TYR A 114 -4.09 -15.87 -5.66
C TYR A 114 -4.61 -16.78 -4.53
N SER A 115 -3.75 -17.61 -3.92
CA SER A 115 -4.09 -18.31 -2.68
C SER A 115 -3.73 -17.50 -1.42
N ASN A 116 -3.17 -16.31 -1.58
CA ASN A 116 -2.88 -15.40 -0.48
C ASN A 116 -4.10 -14.53 -0.19
N GLU A 117 -4.54 -14.49 1.05
CA GLU A 117 -5.69 -13.71 1.51
C GLU A 117 -5.56 -12.20 1.26
N ASN A 118 -4.33 -11.71 1.16
CA ASN A 118 -4.04 -10.30 0.88
C ASN A 118 -3.99 -9.96 -0.62
N ILE A 119 -4.20 -10.94 -1.50
CA ILE A 119 -4.15 -10.74 -2.95
C ILE A 119 -5.51 -11.09 -3.52
N LEU A 120 -6.29 -10.06 -3.81
CA LEU A 120 -7.59 -10.19 -4.46
C LEU A 120 -7.43 -10.22 -5.98
N LYS A 121 -8.34 -10.93 -6.64
CA LYS A 121 -8.45 -10.86 -8.10
C LYS A 121 -8.95 -9.45 -8.47
N ALA A 122 -8.35 -8.85 -9.48
CA ALA A 122 -8.77 -7.54 -9.95
C ALA A 122 -10.24 -7.55 -10.41
N GLU A 123 -11.03 -6.61 -9.94
CA GLU A 123 -12.45 -6.44 -10.27
C GLU A 123 -12.62 -5.78 -11.63
N ASN A 124 -11.65 -4.97 -12.04
CA ASN A 124 -11.66 -4.21 -13.29
C ASN A 124 -10.27 -4.13 -13.92
N ARG A 125 -10.18 -3.54 -15.13
CA ARG A 125 -8.92 -3.40 -15.88
C ARG A 125 -7.92 -2.43 -15.26
N LEU A 126 -8.37 -1.55 -14.35
CA LEU A 126 -7.53 -0.57 -13.69
C LEU A 126 -6.87 -1.14 -12.43
N HIS A 127 -7.28 -2.33 -11.98
CA HIS A 127 -6.81 -2.97 -10.76
C HIS A 127 -7.06 -2.11 -9.50
N LEU A 128 -8.12 -1.31 -9.52
CA LEU A 128 -8.59 -0.50 -8.39
C LEU A 128 -9.87 -1.14 -7.82
N PRO A 129 -10.17 -0.93 -6.52
CA PRO A 129 -11.47 -1.34 -5.96
C PRO A 129 -12.61 -0.65 -6.73
N GLN A 130 -13.66 -1.40 -7.08
CA GLN A 130 -14.75 -0.87 -7.91
C GLN A 130 -15.44 0.32 -7.23
N MET A 131 -15.63 0.27 -5.92
CA MET A 131 -16.20 1.37 -5.12
C MET A 131 -15.45 2.70 -5.31
N VAL A 132 -14.14 2.67 -5.54
CA VAL A 132 -13.34 3.89 -5.80
C VAL A 132 -13.74 4.54 -7.13
N LEU A 133 -13.97 3.70 -8.16
CA LEU A 133 -14.42 4.19 -9.46
C LEU A 133 -15.80 4.80 -9.34
N ASP A 134 -16.73 4.07 -8.75
CA ASP A 134 -18.15 4.45 -8.67
C ASP A 134 -18.35 5.72 -7.84
N ILE A 135 -17.66 5.85 -6.70
CA ILE A 135 -17.66 7.08 -5.89
C ILE A 135 -17.02 8.25 -6.66
N SER A 136 -15.87 8.00 -7.31
CA SER A 136 -15.18 9.07 -8.07
C SER A 136 -16.02 9.56 -9.25
N ASP A 137 -16.66 8.66 -9.99
CA ASP A 137 -17.52 8.99 -11.10
C ASP A 137 -18.76 9.75 -10.63
N PHE A 138 -19.35 9.37 -9.49
CA PHE A 138 -20.44 10.10 -8.85
C PHE A 138 -20.03 11.53 -8.55
N LEU A 139 -18.90 11.74 -7.84
CA LEU A 139 -18.42 13.08 -7.50
C LEU A 139 -18.13 13.92 -8.74
N MET A 140 -17.55 13.34 -9.78
CA MET A 140 -17.28 14.05 -11.04
C MET A 140 -18.55 14.42 -11.80
N ASN A 141 -19.60 13.60 -11.72
CA ASN A 141 -20.89 13.93 -12.30
C ASN A 141 -21.58 15.11 -11.56
N GLU A 142 -21.52 15.10 -10.23
CA GLU A 142 -22.07 16.19 -9.41
C GLU A 142 -21.37 17.55 -9.66
N THR A 143 -20.05 17.52 -9.90
CA THR A 143 -19.25 18.73 -10.16
C THR A 143 -19.23 19.13 -11.63
N GLY A 144 -19.88 18.40 -12.52
CA GLY A 144 -19.76 18.61 -13.97
C GLY A 144 -18.35 18.40 -14.52
N GLY A 145 -17.51 17.62 -13.82
CA GLY A 145 -16.13 17.33 -14.17
C GLY A 145 -15.12 18.40 -13.73
N GLU A 146 -15.53 19.35 -12.89
CA GLU A 146 -14.62 20.33 -12.29
C GLU A 146 -13.81 19.74 -11.13
N GLU A 147 -12.73 20.43 -10.76
CA GLU A 147 -11.89 20.03 -9.62
C GLU A 147 -12.66 20.25 -8.31
N THR A 148 -12.57 19.27 -7.39
CA THR A 148 -13.27 19.32 -6.11
C THR A 148 -12.42 18.81 -4.97
N MET A 149 -12.71 19.24 -3.74
CA MET A 149 -12.12 18.76 -2.51
C MET A 149 -13.11 17.81 -1.80
N ALA A 150 -12.72 16.56 -1.59
CA ALA A 150 -13.56 15.57 -0.93
C ALA A 150 -12.85 14.93 0.27
N ALA A 151 -13.47 14.98 1.43
CA ALA A 151 -13.04 14.21 2.58
C ALA A 151 -13.60 12.78 2.49
N MET A 152 -12.74 11.77 2.65
CA MET A 152 -13.15 10.38 2.54
C MET A 152 -12.27 9.46 3.41
N PRO A 153 -12.76 8.24 3.77
CA PRO A 153 -11.99 7.30 4.58
C PRO A 153 -10.65 6.97 3.95
N VAL A 154 -9.65 6.76 4.81
CA VAL A 154 -8.26 6.49 4.40
C VAL A 154 -8.11 5.27 3.49
N GLY A 155 -9.04 4.31 3.58
CA GLY A 155 -9.11 3.16 2.69
C GLY A 155 -9.37 3.52 1.22
N LEU A 156 -10.12 4.60 0.95
CA LEU A 156 -10.40 5.11 -0.39
C LEU A 156 -9.31 6.07 -0.88
N VAL A 157 -8.85 6.95 -0.01
CA VAL A 157 -7.89 8.03 -0.31
C VAL A 157 -6.66 7.54 -1.09
N GLN A 158 -6.13 6.37 -0.74
CA GLN A 158 -4.93 5.83 -1.37
C GLN A 158 -5.11 5.46 -2.86
N PHE A 159 -6.36 5.30 -3.32
CA PHE A 159 -6.68 4.85 -4.67
C PHE A 159 -7.31 5.93 -5.55
N VAL A 160 -8.07 6.86 -4.96
CA VAL A 160 -8.86 7.86 -5.71
C VAL A 160 -7.98 8.68 -6.67
N ARG A 161 -6.81 9.15 -6.22
CA ARG A 161 -5.87 9.91 -7.09
C ARG A 161 -5.27 9.09 -8.23
N GLN A 162 -5.29 7.76 -8.13
CA GLN A 162 -4.83 6.90 -9.22
C GLN A 162 -5.86 6.85 -10.34
N TYR A 163 -7.14 7.07 -10.01
CA TYR A 163 -8.24 7.08 -10.95
C TYR A 163 -8.54 8.48 -11.49
N ASN A 164 -8.71 9.47 -10.58
CA ASN A 164 -9.03 10.83 -10.98
C ASN A 164 -8.23 11.86 -10.17
N VAL A 165 -7.41 12.65 -10.85
CA VAL A 165 -6.54 13.67 -10.23
C VAL A 165 -7.28 14.94 -9.83
N LYS A 166 -8.52 15.15 -10.34
CA LYS A 166 -9.35 16.32 -10.03
C LYS A 166 -10.04 16.22 -8.68
N ILE A 167 -10.07 15.02 -8.07
CA ILE A 167 -10.59 14.85 -6.71
C ILE A 167 -9.42 15.06 -5.75
N LEU A 168 -9.38 16.24 -5.16
CA LEU A 168 -8.44 16.60 -4.11
C LEU A 168 -8.94 16.09 -2.77
N MET A 169 -8.01 15.86 -1.84
CA MET A 169 -8.31 15.35 -0.52
C MET A 169 -7.50 16.08 0.53
N PRO A 170 -8.07 16.39 1.72
CA PRO A 170 -7.40 17.13 2.77
C PRO A 170 -6.21 16.37 3.39
N TYR A 171 -6.15 15.08 3.18
CA TYR A 171 -5.06 14.20 3.63
C TYR A 171 -4.85 13.03 2.64
N GLY A 172 -3.77 12.32 2.80
CA GLY A 172 -3.42 11.16 1.99
C GLY A 172 -3.19 9.91 2.85
N ARG A 173 -2.63 8.87 2.22
CA ARG A 173 -2.35 7.58 2.85
C ARG A 173 -1.33 7.66 4.01
N GLU A 174 -0.59 8.75 4.14
CA GLU A 174 0.38 8.99 5.22
C GLU A 174 -0.28 8.94 6.61
N MET A 175 -1.59 9.20 6.70
CA MET A 175 -2.33 9.10 7.95
C MET A 175 -2.34 7.68 8.52
N GLN A 176 -2.22 6.65 7.69
CA GLN A 176 -2.09 5.25 8.13
C GLN A 176 -0.79 4.98 8.90
N MET A 177 0.22 5.84 8.74
CA MET A 177 1.52 5.68 9.41
C MET A 177 1.50 6.15 10.87
N GLY A 178 0.44 6.86 11.30
CA GLY A 178 0.28 7.36 12.66
C GLY A 178 1.29 8.44 13.09
N SER A 179 2.04 9.01 12.12
CA SER A 179 3.07 10.03 12.36
C SER A 179 2.63 11.44 11.99
N TYR A 180 1.46 11.56 11.37
CA TYR A 180 0.92 12.80 10.86
C TYR A 180 -0.40 13.12 11.57
N TYR A 181 -0.75 14.39 11.63
CA TYR A 181 -1.99 14.90 12.18
C TYR A 181 -2.75 15.65 11.10
N ASN A 182 -4.04 15.41 11.01
CA ASN A 182 -4.98 16.19 10.19
C ASN A 182 -6.33 16.23 10.89
N GLU A 183 -6.91 17.39 11.00
CA GLU A 183 -8.15 17.61 11.76
C GLU A 183 -9.34 16.84 11.16
N VAL A 184 -9.46 16.81 9.83
CA VAL A 184 -10.53 16.07 9.14
C VAL A 184 -10.39 14.57 9.39
N TYR A 185 -9.15 14.04 9.30
CA TYR A 185 -8.88 12.63 9.59
C TYR A 185 -9.26 12.28 11.04
N GLU A 186 -8.83 13.08 12.01
CA GLU A 186 -9.12 12.86 13.43
C GLU A 186 -10.63 12.93 13.72
N ALA A 187 -11.35 13.85 13.06
CA ALA A 187 -12.79 13.96 13.20
C ALA A 187 -13.54 12.78 12.58
N MET A 188 -13.04 12.21 11.46
CA MET A 188 -13.67 11.09 10.76
C MET A 188 -13.30 9.73 11.34
N GLU A 189 -12.02 9.52 11.71
CA GLU A 189 -11.46 8.20 12.03
C GLU A 189 -11.00 8.09 13.48
N GLY A 190 -10.68 9.21 14.13
CA GLY A 190 -10.14 9.26 15.50
C GLY A 190 -11.17 8.97 16.59
N THR A 191 -12.47 9.06 16.29
CA THR A 191 -13.57 8.86 17.28
C THR A 191 -14.64 7.92 16.74
N ASP A 192 -15.23 7.11 17.63
CA ASP A 192 -16.43 6.32 17.37
C ASP A 192 -17.37 6.43 18.59
N PRO A 193 -18.54 7.08 18.45
CA PRO A 193 -19.13 7.70 17.25
C PRO A 193 -18.41 8.98 16.78
N VAL A 194 -18.54 9.27 15.49
CA VAL A 194 -18.05 10.52 14.87
C VAL A 194 -18.89 11.69 15.38
N ASN A 195 -18.26 12.76 15.85
CA ASN A 195 -18.98 13.96 16.28
C ASN A 195 -19.29 14.85 15.07
N ALA A 196 -20.59 15.02 14.75
CA ALA A 196 -21.05 15.76 13.57
C ALA A 196 -20.54 17.21 13.54
N SER A 197 -20.65 17.96 14.64
CA SER A 197 -20.24 19.36 14.69
C SER A 197 -18.74 19.53 14.46
N LYS A 198 -17.90 18.73 15.15
CA LYS A 198 -16.44 18.77 14.96
C LYS A 198 -16.02 18.40 13.54
N LEU A 199 -16.70 17.41 12.95
CA LEU A 199 -16.44 17.01 11.58
C LEU A 199 -16.76 18.15 10.62
N CYS A 200 -17.95 18.77 10.75
CA CYS A 200 -18.37 19.88 9.90
C CYS A 200 -17.45 21.11 10.03
N GLU A 201 -17.00 21.45 11.26
CA GLU A 201 -16.01 22.50 11.47
C GLU A 201 -14.67 22.20 10.77
N ALA A 202 -14.24 20.92 10.78
CA ALA A 202 -13.02 20.52 10.09
C ALA A 202 -13.19 20.55 8.57
N LEU A 203 -14.32 20.09 8.04
CA LEU A 203 -14.64 20.12 6.61
C LEU A 203 -14.64 21.55 6.07
N ASP A 204 -15.28 22.49 6.78
CA ASP A 204 -15.31 23.91 6.44
C ASP A 204 -13.89 24.51 6.39
N ARG A 205 -13.07 24.23 7.41
CA ARG A 205 -11.70 24.74 7.50
C ARG A 205 -10.78 24.26 6.37
N TYR A 206 -11.08 23.11 5.79
CA TYR A 206 -10.31 22.51 4.68
C TYR A 206 -11.00 22.67 3.33
N ASP A 207 -12.01 23.51 3.24
CA ASP A 207 -12.78 23.78 2.01
C ASP A 207 -13.28 22.49 1.33
N CYS A 208 -13.70 21.50 2.15
CA CYS A 208 -14.21 20.24 1.62
C CYS A 208 -15.62 20.45 1.06
N GLU A 209 -15.80 20.20 -0.22
CA GLU A 209 -17.09 20.30 -0.92
C GLU A 209 -17.93 19.04 -0.74
N PHE A 210 -17.26 17.89 -0.55
CA PHE A 210 -17.93 16.61 -0.31
C PHE A 210 -17.36 15.89 0.90
N LEU A 211 -18.26 15.18 1.59
CA LEU A 211 -17.93 14.20 2.60
C LEU A 211 -18.39 12.83 2.12
N VAL A 212 -17.48 11.87 2.09
CA VAL A 212 -17.76 10.45 1.86
C VAL A 212 -17.50 9.71 3.18
N ILE A 213 -18.48 9.05 3.73
CA ILE A 213 -18.39 8.34 5.01
C ILE A 213 -19.05 6.97 4.89
N GLU A 214 -18.52 5.94 5.57
CA GLU A 214 -19.17 4.63 5.60
C GLU A 214 -20.61 4.74 6.10
N ALA A 215 -21.57 4.21 5.36
CA ALA A 215 -23.01 4.29 5.71
C ALA A 215 -23.33 3.63 7.06
N ALA A 216 -22.50 2.66 7.48
CA ALA A 216 -22.64 1.99 8.78
C ALA A 216 -21.96 2.73 9.94
N LYS A 217 -21.20 3.80 9.68
CA LYS A 217 -20.48 4.55 10.73
C LYS A 217 -21.44 5.33 11.60
N LYS A 218 -21.27 5.21 12.90
CA LYS A 218 -22.11 5.91 13.85
C LYS A 218 -21.72 7.39 13.93
N VAL A 219 -22.69 8.26 13.79
CA VAL A 219 -22.53 9.70 13.93
C VAL A 219 -23.32 10.20 15.15
N ASP A 220 -22.64 10.90 16.03
CA ASP A 220 -23.25 11.60 17.17
C ASP A 220 -23.65 13.00 16.70
N GLY A 221 -24.95 13.25 16.68
CA GLY A 221 -25.54 14.43 16.06
C GLY A 221 -26.21 14.12 14.71
N SER A 222 -26.41 15.14 13.89
CA SER A 222 -27.00 15.02 12.54
C SER A 222 -26.24 15.93 11.59
N LEU A 223 -25.70 15.35 10.52
CA LEU A 223 -24.99 16.09 9.48
C LEU A 223 -25.91 17.10 8.77
N GLU A 224 -27.19 16.77 8.60
CA GLU A 224 -28.18 17.70 8.01
C GLU A 224 -28.41 18.95 8.90
N LYS A 225 -28.40 18.78 10.22
CA LYS A 225 -28.58 19.93 11.16
C LYS A 225 -27.35 20.83 11.17
N GLU A 226 -26.19 20.27 10.88
CA GLU A 226 -24.95 21.03 10.72
C GLU A 226 -24.83 21.65 9.31
N GLY A 227 -25.84 21.46 8.44
CA GLY A 227 -25.93 22.12 7.14
C GLY A 227 -25.51 21.31 5.95
N LEU A 228 -25.09 20.05 6.11
CA LEU A 228 -24.73 19.16 4.99
C LEU A 228 -25.99 18.64 4.30
N THR A 229 -25.90 18.46 3.00
CA THR A 229 -26.98 17.89 2.19
C THR A 229 -26.62 16.45 1.79
N TYR A 230 -27.48 15.50 2.17
CA TYR A 230 -27.35 14.12 1.73
C TYR A 230 -27.59 14.01 0.21
N LEU A 231 -26.71 13.34 -0.51
CA LEU A 231 -26.83 13.13 -1.95
C LEU A 231 -27.23 11.69 -2.29
N ALA A 232 -26.42 10.73 -1.90
CA ALA A 232 -26.64 9.31 -2.25
C ALA A 232 -25.83 8.37 -1.37
N ASP A 233 -26.21 7.08 -1.43
CA ASP A 233 -25.35 5.98 -0.99
C ASP A 233 -24.75 5.29 -2.22
N VAL A 234 -23.44 5.12 -2.24
CA VAL A 234 -22.68 4.45 -3.29
C VAL A 234 -21.77 3.40 -2.64
N ASP A 235 -21.94 2.14 -2.98
CA ASP A 235 -21.12 1.00 -2.53
C ASP A 235 -20.88 0.94 -1.01
N GLY A 236 -21.90 1.28 -0.22
CA GLY A 236 -21.86 1.26 1.24
C GLY A 236 -21.26 2.51 1.88
N TYR A 237 -21.06 3.57 1.09
CA TYR A 237 -20.67 4.90 1.56
C TYR A 237 -21.77 5.90 1.31
N SER A 238 -22.06 6.75 2.31
CA SER A 238 -22.98 7.88 2.19
C SER A 238 -22.19 9.11 1.73
N ILE A 239 -22.68 9.77 0.69
CA ILE A 239 -22.06 10.96 0.10
C ILE A 239 -22.91 12.18 0.47
N TRP A 240 -22.23 13.18 1.00
CA TRP A 240 -22.80 14.42 1.48
C TRP A 240 -22.15 15.62 0.79
N TYR A 241 -22.96 16.60 0.45
CA TYR A 241 -22.50 17.89 -0.05
C TYR A 241 -22.36 18.91 1.09
N CYS A 242 -21.26 19.65 1.09
CA CYS A 242 -20.91 20.67 2.08
C CYS A 242 -21.03 22.05 1.44
N PRO A 243 -22.09 22.81 1.68
CA PRO A 243 -22.36 24.07 0.97
C PRO A 243 -21.36 25.18 1.28
N TYR A 244 -20.62 25.08 2.39
CA TYR A 244 -19.67 26.13 2.84
C TYR A 244 -18.55 26.39 1.83
N ALA A 245 -18.06 25.37 1.16
CA ALA A 245 -17.00 25.50 0.15
C ALA A 245 -17.44 26.36 -1.07
N GLN A 246 -18.73 26.37 -1.40
CA GLN A 246 -19.26 27.16 -2.50
C GLN A 246 -19.28 28.65 -2.17
N GLU A 247 -19.65 29.03 -0.94
CA GLU A 247 -19.63 30.42 -0.48
C GLU A 247 -18.21 31.01 -0.59
N PHE A 248 -17.19 30.23 -0.28
CA PHE A 248 -15.79 30.65 -0.38
C PHE A 248 -15.34 30.83 -1.82
N ARG A 249 -15.75 29.95 -2.75
CA ARG A 249 -15.48 30.07 -4.19
C ARG A 249 -16.15 31.30 -4.81
N ASP A 250 -17.39 31.53 -4.47
CA ASP A 250 -18.15 32.67 -4.95
C ASP A 250 -17.56 34.00 -4.44
N ALA A 251 -17.09 34.02 -3.18
CA ALA A 251 -16.37 35.15 -2.62
C ALA A 251 -15.01 35.36 -3.30
N ALA A 252 -14.23 34.31 -3.56
CA ALA A 252 -12.94 34.39 -4.24
C ALA A 252 -13.09 34.84 -5.70
N ALA A 253 -14.12 34.41 -6.41
CA ALA A 253 -14.41 34.84 -7.79
C ALA A 253 -14.72 36.34 -7.87
N GLN A 254 -15.40 36.91 -6.87
CA GLN A 254 -15.70 38.36 -6.78
C GLN A 254 -14.44 39.22 -6.58
N TYR A 255 -13.32 38.66 -6.12
CA TYR A 255 -12.08 39.39 -5.91
C TYR A 255 -11.11 39.27 -7.13
N MET A 256 -11.41 38.41 -8.10
CA MET A 256 -10.57 38.20 -9.29
C MET A 256 -11.09 38.91 -10.55
N ASP A 257 -12.29 39.51 -10.49
CA ASP A 257 -12.86 40.45 -11.49
C ASP A 257 -12.62 41.91 -11.04
#